data_91e9403b43fbc27c9a344adff3b98c12
#
_entry.id   91e9403b43fbc27c9a344adff3b98c12
#
_cell.length_a   1.000
_cell.length_b   1.000
_cell.length_c   1.000
_cell.angle_alpha   90.00
_cell.angle_beta   90.00
_cell.angle_gamma   90.00
#
_symmetry.space_group_name_H-M   'P 1'
#
loop_
_entity.id
_entity.type
_entity.pdbx_description
1 polymer ?
#
loop_
_entity_poly.entity_id
_entity_poly.type
_entity_poly.pdbx_seq_one_letter_code
_entity_poly.pdbx_strand_id
1 'polypeptide(L)'
;MVFEMAFWNKEIETMPREELEKMQLTLLRNKVREMYDISPFFHDRMKEAGLLPEDIDSFEKFRKVPFMRKSDLRDNYPDKLFVRPYDDLVRVHVSSGTTGRPTVVGYTQTDLNNWTESLARGMTSFGMSRKDMLQNFHGYGLFTGGLGVHYGAERIGATVLPIGTGNTSRQIQLMQDLPVTAWAGTPSYMFHIADVCDQMGIDIRKDTKVRLAIAGGEPWSESMRQKLQERTGVRVHNCYGASEFYGPMFLECEKQCGLHVWADLCYMEILDENGDPCAEGERGEVVVTMLQKEAFPLIRYKIGDISALTWEKCECGRTHPRLMRITGRTDDMLVVRGVNVFPSQIESVIGEMPFLSPFYHITLTNENYMDNMVVEVELNEDSLTEDMVELNRMTQMLGSRMKEVLNIKSDVRLVLPGTLERFEGKAKHVTDNRNYD
;
A
#
# COMPACT_ATOMS: atom_id res chain seq x y z
N MET A 1 -15.04 16.17 -22.97
CA MET A 1 -13.62 16.24 -23.36
C MET A 1 -13.08 14.82 -23.31
N VAL A 2 -12.65 14.30 -24.47
CA VAL A 2 -11.91 13.02 -24.49
C VAL A 2 -10.56 13.35 -23.89
N PHE A 3 -10.24 12.85 -22.68
CA PHE A 3 -8.92 12.97 -22.13
C PHE A 3 -8.00 12.11 -23.01
N GLU A 4 -7.10 12.74 -23.72
CA GLU A 4 -6.00 12.04 -24.38
C GLU A 4 -5.19 11.36 -23.27
N MET A 5 -5.15 10.01 -23.29
CA MET A 5 -4.46 9.24 -22.25
C MET A 5 -2.97 9.61 -22.26
N ALA A 6 -2.51 10.17 -21.15
CA ALA A 6 -1.13 10.60 -21.03
C ALA A 6 -0.24 9.43 -20.62
N PHE A 7 0.90 9.28 -21.31
CA PHE A 7 1.98 8.37 -20.96
C PHE A 7 3.22 9.19 -20.60
N TRP A 8 3.93 8.76 -19.58
CA TRP A 8 5.25 9.34 -19.26
C TRP A 8 6.33 8.76 -20.16
N ASN A 9 6.34 7.42 -20.28
CA ASN A 9 7.20 6.67 -21.18
C ASN A 9 6.35 5.69 -22.00
N LYS A 10 5.78 6.19 -23.10
CA LYS A 10 4.81 5.43 -23.89
C LYS A 10 5.38 4.11 -24.40
N GLU A 11 6.64 4.08 -24.83
CA GLU A 11 7.28 2.90 -25.38
C GLU A 11 7.23 1.72 -24.39
N ILE A 12 7.71 1.93 -23.18
CA ILE A 12 7.72 0.89 -22.16
C ILE A 12 6.32 0.61 -21.58
N GLU A 13 5.51 1.66 -21.36
CA GLU A 13 4.18 1.52 -20.76
C GLU A 13 3.17 0.79 -21.66
N THR A 14 3.42 0.73 -22.97
CA THR A 14 2.57 0.05 -23.97
C THR A 14 3.28 -1.07 -24.71
N MET A 15 4.43 -1.51 -24.19
CA MET A 15 5.19 -2.63 -24.77
C MET A 15 4.33 -3.91 -24.77
N PRO A 16 4.28 -4.68 -25.88
CA PRO A 16 3.52 -5.93 -25.91
C PRO A 16 3.95 -6.91 -24.80
N ARG A 17 2.97 -7.66 -24.26
CA ARG A 17 3.21 -8.61 -23.17
C ARG A 17 4.35 -9.59 -23.46
N GLU A 18 4.39 -10.14 -24.66
CA GLU A 18 5.45 -11.08 -25.05
C GLU A 18 6.86 -10.46 -25.01
N GLU A 19 6.97 -9.17 -25.36
CA GLU A 19 8.24 -8.44 -25.28
C GLU A 19 8.60 -8.11 -23.82
N LEU A 20 7.60 -7.72 -23.00
CA LEU A 20 7.78 -7.53 -21.56
C LEU A 20 8.26 -8.82 -20.89
N GLU A 21 7.65 -9.97 -21.19
CA GLU A 21 8.04 -11.26 -20.60
C GLU A 21 9.47 -11.67 -21.03
N LYS A 22 9.84 -11.47 -22.28
CA LYS A 22 11.23 -11.71 -22.74
C LYS A 22 12.24 -10.81 -22.03
N MET A 23 11.91 -9.53 -21.89
CA MET A 23 12.73 -8.56 -21.16
C MET A 23 12.85 -8.96 -19.70
N GLN A 24 11.73 -9.27 -19.03
CA GLN A 24 11.72 -9.70 -17.62
C GLN A 24 12.60 -10.94 -17.40
N LEU A 25 12.48 -11.96 -18.23
CA LEU A 25 13.29 -13.17 -18.11
C LEU A 25 14.79 -12.85 -18.25
N THR A 26 15.15 -11.97 -19.19
CA THR A 26 16.53 -11.52 -19.35
C THR A 26 17.04 -10.78 -18.10
N LEU A 27 16.24 -9.86 -17.57
CA LEU A 27 16.58 -9.10 -16.36
C LEU A 27 16.67 -10.01 -15.13
N LEU A 28 15.76 -10.97 -14.97
CA LEU A 28 15.81 -11.99 -13.91
C LEU A 28 17.10 -12.80 -13.95
N ARG A 29 17.47 -13.31 -15.12
CA ARG A 29 18.71 -14.08 -15.28
C ARG A 29 19.94 -13.26 -14.91
N ASN A 30 20.00 -12.02 -15.37
CA ASN A 30 21.08 -11.10 -15.06
C ASN A 30 21.15 -10.80 -13.56
N LYS A 31 19.98 -10.55 -12.93
CA LYS A 31 19.90 -10.26 -11.50
C LYS A 31 20.28 -11.47 -10.65
N VAL A 32 19.84 -12.67 -11.01
CA VAL A 32 20.23 -13.91 -10.31
C VAL A 32 21.74 -14.12 -10.41
N ARG A 33 22.34 -13.93 -11.61
CA ARG A 33 23.77 -14.02 -11.81
C ARG A 33 24.51 -12.99 -10.97
N GLU A 34 24.14 -11.72 -11.07
CA GLU A 34 24.73 -10.64 -10.28
C GLU A 34 24.72 -11.00 -8.79
N MET A 35 23.55 -11.38 -8.25
CA MET A 35 23.41 -11.67 -6.84
C MET A 35 24.17 -12.93 -6.39
N TYR A 36 24.24 -13.93 -7.23
CA TYR A 36 25.05 -15.13 -6.97
C TYR A 36 26.53 -14.79 -6.83
N ASP A 37 27.02 -13.86 -7.66
CA ASP A 37 28.44 -13.50 -7.71
C ASP A 37 28.84 -12.56 -6.56
N ILE A 38 27.94 -11.66 -6.12
CA ILE A 38 28.30 -10.57 -5.18
C ILE A 38 27.69 -10.68 -3.78
N SER A 39 26.63 -11.47 -3.59
CA SER A 39 25.96 -11.62 -2.30
C SER A 39 26.24 -12.98 -1.67
N PRO A 40 27.07 -13.05 -0.60
CA PRO A 40 27.30 -14.32 0.10
C PRO A 40 26.00 -14.98 0.57
N PHE A 41 25.06 -14.19 1.11
CA PHE A 41 23.75 -14.65 1.54
C PHE A 41 22.96 -15.36 0.43
N PHE A 42 22.94 -14.78 -0.76
CA PHE A 42 22.22 -15.35 -1.89
C PHE A 42 22.96 -16.55 -2.50
N HIS A 43 24.28 -16.44 -2.60
CA HIS A 43 25.15 -17.53 -3.07
C HIS A 43 24.93 -18.81 -2.27
N ASP A 44 25.00 -18.72 -0.94
CA ASP A 44 24.87 -19.88 -0.05
C ASP A 44 23.48 -20.52 -0.19
N ARG A 45 22.43 -19.72 -0.27
CA ARG A 45 21.05 -20.23 -0.49
C ARG A 45 20.87 -20.93 -1.82
N MET A 46 21.41 -20.39 -2.91
CA MET A 46 21.36 -21.02 -4.22
C MET A 46 22.10 -22.35 -4.21
N LYS A 47 23.27 -22.39 -3.56
CA LYS A 47 24.07 -23.61 -3.40
C LYS A 47 23.36 -24.66 -2.56
N GLU A 48 22.74 -24.29 -1.46
CA GLU A 48 21.91 -25.18 -0.64
C GLU A 48 20.72 -25.75 -1.41
N ALA A 49 20.13 -24.97 -2.29
CA ALA A 49 19.05 -25.40 -3.20
C ALA A 49 19.55 -26.22 -4.39
N GLY A 50 20.86 -26.40 -4.57
CA GLY A 50 21.45 -27.13 -5.70
C GLY A 50 21.24 -26.42 -7.04
N LEU A 51 21.14 -25.09 -7.04
CA LEU A 51 20.86 -24.28 -8.23
C LEU A 51 22.08 -23.43 -8.59
N LEU A 52 22.32 -23.33 -9.89
CA LEU A 52 23.28 -22.41 -10.49
C LEU A 52 22.55 -21.32 -11.30
N PRO A 53 23.14 -20.13 -11.47
CA PRO A 53 22.54 -19.09 -12.30
C PRO A 53 22.23 -19.52 -13.74
N GLU A 54 23.02 -20.46 -14.29
CA GLU A 54 22.84 -21.04 -15.62
C GLU A 54 21.55 -21.85 -15.75
N ASP A 55 21.06 -22.41 -14.64
CA ASP A 55 19.84 -23.20 -14.63
C ASP A 55 18.59 -22.37 -14.86
N ILE A 56 18.69 -21.05 -14.67
CA ILE A 56 17.56 -20.12 -14.75
C ILE A 56 17.37 -19.66 -16.20
N ASP A 57 16.72 -20.47 -17.02
CA ASP A 57 16.42 -20.18 -18.44
C ASP A 57 14.94 -19.89 -18.71
N SER A 58 14.08 -20.07 -17.71
CA SER A 58 12.62 -19.90 -17.81
C SER A 58 12.03 -19.41 -16.48
N PHE A 59 10.81 -18.87 -16.50
CA PHE A 59 10.08 -18.51 -15.29
C PHE A 59 9.82 -19.72 -14.39
N GLU A 60 9.59 -20.90 -14.95
CA GLU A 60 9.41 -22.13 -14.19
C GLU A 60 10.66 -22.48 -13.38
N LYS A 61 11.84 -22.38 -13.99
CA LYS A 61 13.11 -22.62 -13.28
C LYS A 61 13.42 -21.51 -12.28
N PHE A 62 13.07 -20.25 -12.60
CA PHE A 62 13.21 -19.14 -11.65
C PHE A 62 12.38 -19.38 -10.37
N ARG A 63 11.23 -20.01 -10.45
CA ARG A 63 10.39 -20.34 -9.27
C ARG A 63 11.06 -21.31 -8.29
N LYS A 64 12.14 -21.96 -8.66
CA LYS A 64 12.94 -22.82 -7.77
C LYS A 64 13.95 -22.03 -6.93
N VAL A 65 14.21 -20.77 -7.29
CA VAL A 65 15.09 -19.88 -6.51
C VAL A 65 14.49 -19.68 -5.11
N PRO A 66 15.28 -19.81 -4.03
CA PRO A 66 14.81 -19.70 -2.66
C PRO A 66 14.18 -18.32 -2.36
N PHE A 67 13.15 -18.32 -1.52
CA PHE A 67 12.50 -17.10 -1.07
C PHE A 67 13.37 -16.30 -0.12
N MET A 68 13.30 -14.98 -0.22
CA MET A 68 13.66 -14.05 0.86
C MET A 68 12.43 -13.74 1.71
N ARG A 69 12.64 -13.52 3.00
CA ARG A 69 11.60 -13.23 4.00
C ARG A 69 11.99 -12.04 4.87
N LYS A 70 11.04 -11.49 5.58
CA LYS A 70 11.26 -10.39 6.53
C LYS A 70 12.23 -10.76 7.66
N SER A 71 12.28 -12.05 8.07
CA SER A 71 13.28 -12.57 9.00
C SER A 71 14.70 -12.39 8.47
N ASP A 72 14.93 -12.66 7.18
CA ASP A 72 16.26 -12.51 6.57
C ASP A 72 16.78 -11.09 6.66
N LEU A 73 15.86 -10.10 6.48
CA LEU A 73 16.22 -8.69 6.60
C LEU A 73 16.62 -8.32 8.04
N ARG A 74 15.92 -8.86 9.03
CA ARG A 74 16.20 -8.63 10.46
C ARG A 74 17.48 -9.31 10.93
N ASP A 75 17.70 -10.54 10.49
CA ASP A 75 18.85 -11.36 10.92
C ASP A 75 20.17 -10.83 10.32
N ASN A 76 20.07 -10.13 9.20
CA ASN A 76 21.18 -9.48 8.50
C ASN A 76 21.26 -7.96 8.76
N TYR A 77 20.57 -7.46 9.78
CA TYR A 77 20.63 -6.06 10.20
C TYR A 77 22.04 -5.65 10.65
N PRO A 78 22.52 -4.42 10.35
CA PRO A 78 21.76 -3.39 9.61
C PRO A 78 21.92 -3.47 8.08
N ASP A 79 23.02 -4.00 7.55
CA ASP A 79 23.48 -3.76 6.18
C ASP A 79 24.09 -4.98 5.47
N LYS A 80 24.07 -6.17 6.09
CA LYS A 80 24.72 -7.38 5.51
C LYS A 80 24.09 -7.85 4.18
N LEU A 81 22.90 -7.34 3.85
CA LEU A 81 22.23 -7.60 2.58
C LEU A 81 22.51 -6.50 1.54
N PHE A 82 23.25 -5.45 1.89
CA PHE A 82 23.70 -4.47 0.91
C PHE A 82 24.77 -5.09 0.03
N VAL A 83 24.63 -4.88 -1.26
CA VAL A 83 25.59 -5.36 -2.29
C VAL A 83 26.36 -4.22 -2.93
N ARG A 84 26.20 -3.03 -2.41
CA ARG A 84 26.99 -1.84 -2.73
C ARG A 84 27.60 -1.25 -1.45
N PRO A 85 28.82 -0.74 -1.49
CA PRO A 85 29.43 -0.03 -0.35
C PRO A 85 28.66 1.27 -0.05
N TYR A 86 28.79 1.78 1.17
CA TYR A 86 28.13 3.03 1.58
C TYR A 86 28.50 4.23 0.71
N ASP A 87 29.71 4.26 0.14
CA ASP A 87 30.18 5.35 -0.73
C ASP A 87 29.40 5.43 -2.06
N ASP A 88 28.75 4.33 -2.48
CA ASP A 88 27.87 4.29 -3.66
C ASP A 88 26.41 4.65 -3.31
N LEU A 89 26.08 4.75 -2.02
CA LEU A 89 24.72 5.05 -1.58
C LEU A 89 24.52 6.56 -1.45
N VAL A 90 23.41 7.04 -1.98
CA VAL A 90 23.00 8.46 -1.87
C VAL A 90 21.87 8.66 -0.86
N ARG A 91 21.26 7.56 -0.38
CA ARG A 91 20.17 7.60 0.59
C ARG A 91 20.03 6.29 1.34
N VAL A 92 19.59 6.40 2.61
CA VAL A 92 19.17 5.26 3.44
C VAL A 92 17.80 5.58 4.04
N HIS A 93 16.89 4.62 3.98
CA HIS A 93 15.61 4.65 4.69
C HIS A 93 15.56 3.54 5.73
N VAL A 94 14.70 3.72 6.73
CA VAL A 94 14.53 2.77 7.83
C VAL A 94 13.05 2.57 8.08
N SER A 95 12.59 1.32 8.08
CA SER A 95 11.19 0.99 8.40
C SER A 95 10.93 1.05 9.92
N SER A 96 9.67 1.20 10.32
CA SER A 96 9.29 1.35 11.74
C SER A 96 9.54 0.13 12.62
N GLY A 97 9.74 -1.05 12.03
CA GLY A 97 10.06 -2.27 12.78
C GLY A 97 9.06 -2.60 13.91
N THR A 98 7.77 -2.66 13.64
CA THR A 98 6.70 -2.89 14.64
C THR A 98 6.90 -4.15 15.49
N THR A 99 7.73 -5.09 15.06
CA THR A 99 7.97 -6.39 15.72
C THR A 99 9.43 -6.60 16.15
N GLY A 100 10.23 -5.54 16.32
CA GLY A 100 11.63 -5.66 16.74
C GLY A 100 12.59 -4.74 15.98
N ARG A 101 13.71 -5.27 15.46
CA ARG A 101 14.70 -4.48 14.73
C ARG A 101 14.11 -3.93 13.44
N PRO A 102 14.32 -2.63 13.11
CA PRO A 102 13.86 -2.03 11.87
C PRO A 102 14.58 -2.64 10.66
N THR A 103 14.00 -2.50 9.47
CA THR A 103 14.69 -2.81 8.22
C THR A 103 15.37 -1.55 7.68
N VAL A 104 16.66 -1.67 7.38
CA VAL A 104 17.45 -0.60 6.76
C VAL A 104 17.54 -0.87 5.26
N VAL A 105 17.28 0.15 4.45
CA VAL A 105 17.25 0.02 2.98
C VAL A 105 18.11 1.12 2.37
N GLY A 106 19.12 0.72 1.60
CA GLY A 106 20.01 1.62 0.87
C GLY A 106 19.52 1.88 -0.55
N TYR A 107 19.93 3.02 -1.11
CA TYR A 107 19.62 3.44 -2.48
C TYR A 107 20.84 4.05 -3.14
N THR A 108 21.16 3.59 -4.35
CA THR A 108 22.05 4.27 -5.26
C THR A 108 21.32 5.40 -6.00
N GLN A 109 22.04 6.19 -6.79
CA GLN A 109 21.39 7.18 -7.65
C GLN A 109 20.51 6.53 -8.72
N THR A 110 20.92 5.36 -9.25
CA THR A 110 20.11 4.56 -10.18
C THR A 110 18.81 4.10 -9.52
N ASP A 111 18.87 3.62 -8.28
CA ASP A 111 17.68 3.22 -7.52
C ASP A 111 16.69 4.38 -7.37
N LEU A 112 17.17 5.58 -7.05
CA LEU A 112 16.31 6.77 -6.95
C LEU A 112 15.73 7.18 -8.29
N ASN A 113 16.49 7.07 -9.38
CA ASN A 113 16.01 7.37 -10.73
C ASN A 113 14.89 6.40 -11.15
N ASN A 114 15.06 5.11 -10.91
CA ASN A 114 14.05 4.08 -11.20
C ASN A 114 12.79 4.28 -10.35
N TRP A 115 12.95 4.61 -9.08
CA TRP A 115 11.84 4.90 -8.20
C TRP A 115 11.03 6.11 -8.68
N THR A 116 11.69 7.24 -8.96
CA THR A 116 11.02 8.45 -9.44
C THR A 116 10.39 8.25 -10.81
N GLU A 117 11.01 7.43 -11.68
CA GLU A 117 10.43 7.01 -12.96
C GLU A 117 9.12 6.24 -12.78
N SER A 118 9.09 5.26 -11.85
CA SER A 118 7.87 4.48 -11.57
C SER A 118 6.71 5.37 -11.13
N LEU A 119 7.00 6.36 -10.27
CA LEU A 119 6.01 7.32 -9.78
C LEU A 119 5.57 8.31 -10.87
N ALA A 120 6.48 8.77 -11.72
CA ALA A 120 6.14 9.65 -12.83
C ALA A 120 5.17 8.97 -13.80
N ARG A 121 5.39 7.69 -14.14
CA ARG A 121 4.45 6.88 -14.94
C ARG A 121 3.08 6.77 -14.27
N GLY A 122 3.07 6.45 -12.96
CA GLY A 122 1.84 6.33 -12.19
C GLY A 122 1.09 7.65 -12.11
N MET A 123 1.72 8.74 -11.70
CA MET A 123 1.10 10.06 -11.57
C MET A 123 0.54 10.56 -12.90
N THR A 124 1.29 10.39 -13.99
CA THR A 124 0.84 10.77 -15.33
C THR A 124 -0.37 9.94 -15.76
N SER A 125 -0.47 8.66 -15.32
CA SER A 125 -1.53 7.74 -15.72
C SER A 125 -2.93 8.13 -15.22
N PHE A 126 -3.03 8.94 -14.19
CA PHE A 126 -4.32 9.49 -13.70
C PHE A 126 -4.46 11.01 -13.92
N GLY A 127 -3.61 11.59 -14.79
CA GLY A 127 -3.76 12.96 -15.26
C GLY A 127 -3.09 14.03 -14.41
N MET A 128 -2.14 13.65 -13.55
CA MET A 128 -1.26 14.62 -12.92
C MET A 128 -0.17 15.10 -13.89
N SER A 129 0.20 16.37 -13.82
CA SER A 129 1.09 17.02 -14.78
C SER A 129 1.86 18.19 -14.16
N ARG A 130 2.74 18.83 -14.96
CA ARG A 130 3.46 20.05 -14.58
C ARG A 130 2.57 21.23 -14.17
N LYS A 131 1.27 21.17 -14.44
CA LYS A 131 0.31 22.23 -14.07
C LYS A 131 -0.24 22.05 -12.66
N ASP A 132 0.11 20.97 -11.99
CA ASP A 132 -0.41 20.61 -10.68
C ASP A 132 0.51 21.07 -9.55
N MET A 133 -0.10 21.38 -8.41
CA MET A 133 0.57 21.58 -7.15
C MET A 133 0.13 20.49 -6.19
N LEU A 134 1.07 19.66 -5.76
CA LEU A 134 0.86 18.57 -4.84
C LEU A 134 1.13 19.01 -3.40
N GLN A 135 0.12 18.93 -2.54
CA GLN A 135 0.30 19.03 -1.10
C GLN A 135 0.53 17.64 -0.52
N ASN A 136 1.70 17.43 0.04
CA ASN A 136 2.14 16.12 0.51
C ASN A 136 2.05 16.04 2.04
N PHE A 137 1.08 15.23 2.53
CA PHE A 137 0.81 15.01 3.94
C PHE A 137 1.65 13.90 4.56
N HIS A 138 2.39 13.13 3.76
CA HIS A 138 3.28 12.10 4.29
C HIS A 138 4.45 12.69 5.07
N GLY A 139 4.86 12.03 6.15
CA GLY A 139 6.04 12.39 6.89
C GLY A 139 7.32 12.29 6.05
N TYR A 140 8.24 13.23 6.23
CA TYR A 140 9.54 13.31 5.54
C TYR A 140 10.70 12.71 6.36
N GLY A 141 10.40 11.87 7.35
CA GLY A 141 11.40 11.22 8.18
C GLY A 141 12.05 9.99 7.52
N LEU A 142 12.22 8.94 8.30
CA LEU A 142 12.88 7.70 7.84
C LEU A 142 12.08 6.88 6.83
N PHE A 143 10.77 7.15 6.70
CA PHE A 143 9.88 6.44 5.79
C PHE A 143 10.02 6.89 4.34
N THR A 144 9.69 5.99 3.42
CA THR A 144 9.81 6.24 1.98
C THR A 144 8.65 7.05 1.39
N GLY A 145 7.47 7.04 2.02
CA GLY A 145 6.25 7.61 1.46
C GLY A 145 6.37 9.06 1.05
N GLY A 146 6.81 9.93 1.97
CA GLY A 146 6.91 11.37 1.73
C GLY A 146 7.87 11.72 0.60
N LEU A 147 9.11 11.23 0.68
CA LEU A 147 10.14 11.53 -0.31
C LEU A 147 9.85 10.90 -1.68
N GLY A 148 9.29 9.68 -1.71
CA GLY A 148 8.96 9.04 -2.98
C GLY A 148 7.96 9.86 -3.79
N VAL A 149 6.81 10.16 -3.19
CA VAL A 149 5.76 10.95 -3.86
C VAL A 149 6.26 12.35 -4.22
N HIS A 150 7.07 12.98 -3.36
CA HIS A 150 7.70 14.28 -3.61
C HIS A 150 8.52 14.27 -4.90
N TYR A 151 9.52 13.40 -4.97
CA TYR A 151 10.41 13.36 -6.14
C TYR A 151 9.73 12.83 -7.41
N GLY A 152 8.71 11.97 -7.28
CA GLY A 152 7.88 11.59 -8.42
C GLY A 152 7.13 12.76 -9.02
N ALA A 153 6.55 13.63 -8.17
CA ALA A 153 5.88 14.84 -8.61
C ALA A 153 6.84 15.88 -9.23
N GLU A 154 8.01 16.11 -8.62
CA GLU A 154 9.04 16.97 -9.21
C GLU A 154 9.50 16.46 -10.56
N ARG A 155 9.65 15.13 -10.73
CA ARG A 155 10.07 14.52 -12.00
C ARG A 155 9.11 14.81 -13.15
N ILE A 156 7.80 14.87 -12.91
CA ILE A 156 6.81 15.28 -13.92
C ILE A 156 6.69 16.80 -14.08
N GLY A 157 7.47 17.57 -13.32
CA GLY A 157 7.48 19.03 -13.33
C GLY A 157 6.35 19.67 -12.52
N ALA A 158 5.65 18.92 -11.67
CA ALA A 158 4.65 19.46 -10.75
C ALA A 158 5.31 20.18 -9.57
N THR A 159 4.64 21.19 -9.03
CA THR A 159 5.08 21.88 -7.82
C THR A 159 4.73 21.04 -6.60
N VAL A 160 5.63 20.93 -5.63
CA VAL A 160 5.36 20.20 -4.37
C VAL A 160 5.34 21.17 -3.20
N LEU A 161 4.28 21.08 -2.38
CA LEU A 161 4.18 21.69 -1.06
C LEU A 161 4.51 20.61 0.00
N PRO A 162 5.75 20.57 0.52
CA PRO A 162 6.22 19.49 1.39
C PRO A 162 5.85 19.76 2.85
N ILE A 163 4.57 19.82 3.16
CA ILE A 163 4.09 20.24 4.47
C ILE A 163 4.27 19.16 5.55
N GLY A 164 4.27 17.88 5.15
CA GLY A 164 4.38 16.77 6.10
C GLY A 164 3.10 16.52 6.90
N THR A 165 3.24 15.79 8.00
CA THR A 165 2.14 15.45 8.91
C THR A 165 1.85 16.56 9.93
N GLY A 166 0.63 16.56 10.49
CA GLY A 166 0.24 17.45 11.59
C GLY A 166 -0.19 18.85 11.17
N ASN A 167 -0.61 19.66 12.14
CA ASN A 167 -1.10 21.03 11.99
C ASN A 167 -2.16 21.17 10.86
N THR A 168 -3.24 20.40 10.98
CA THR A 168 -4.30 20.27 9.96
C THR A 168 -4.92 21.61 9.57
N SER A 169 -5.17 22.51 10.53
CA SER A 169 -5.72 23.85 10.24
C SER A 169 -4.80 24.66 9.32
N ARG A 170 -3.48 24.61 9.52
CA ARG A 170 -2.51 25.29 8.64
C ARG A 170 -2.48 24.65 7.26
N GLN A 171 -2.62 23.34 7.19
CA GLN A 171 -2.69 22.63 5.91
C GLN A 171 -3.90 23.07 5.09
N ILE A 172 -5.05 23.23 5.73
CA ILE A 172 -6.29 23.71 5.11
C ILE A 172 -6.14 25.17 4.65
N GLN A 173 -5.58 26.03 5.51
CA GLN A 173 -5.30 27.41 5.13
C GLN A 173 -4.42 27.51 3.88
N LEU A 174 -3.30 26.76 3.83
CA LEU A 174 -2.42 26.76 2.67
C LEU A 174 -3.09 26.21 1.40
N MET A 175 -4.03 25.28 1.55
CA MET A 175 -4.83 24.75 0.47
C MET A 175 -5.80 25.79 -0.14
N GLN A 176 -6.26 26.77 0.66
CA GLN A 176 -7.05 27.91 0.20
C GLN A 176 -6.18 29.02 -0.40
N ASP A 177 -5.04 29.31 0.21
CA ASP A 177 -4.15 30.40 -0.18
C ASP A 177 -3.36 30.10 -1.47
N LEU A 178 -3.01 28.82 -1.69
CA LEU A 178 -2.21 28.37 -2.81
C LEU A 178 -3.05 27.57 -3.84
N PRO A 179 -2.65 27.49 -5.10
CA PRO A 179 -3.36 26.72 -6.12
C PRO A 179 -3.09 25.22 -6.00
N VAL A 180 -3.28 24.63 -4.81
CA VAL A 180 -3.16 23.20 -4.58
C VAL A 180 -4.21 22.44 -5.36
N THR A 181 -3.79 21.49 -6.21
CA THR A 181 -4.68 20.70 -7.08
C THR A 181 -4.66 19.21 -6.77
N ALA A 182 -3.65 18.75 -6.01
CA ALA A 182 -3.49 17.35 -5.68
C ALA A 182 -3.06 17.16 -4.22
N TRP A 183 -3.48 16.03 -3.64
CA TRP A 183 -3.08 15.56 -2.32
C TRP A 183 -2.25 14.29 -2.40
N ALA A 184 -1.40 14.05 -1.41
CA ALA A 184 -0.81 12.75 -1.13
C ALA A 184 -0.77 12.50 0.37
N GLY A 185 -1.28 11.34 0.80
CA GLY A 185 -1.34 10.99 2.21
C GLY A 185 -1.98 9.63 2.46
N THR A 186 -2.26 9.33 3.74
CA THR A 186 -3.06 8.17 4.10
C THR A 186 -4.55 8.45 3.93
N PRO A 187 -5.36 7.45 3.57
CA PRO A 187 -6.82 7.62 3.50
C PRO A 187 -7.43 8.18 4.78
N SER A 188 -7.04 7.66 5.95
CA SER A 188 -7.53 8.12 7.26
C SER A 188 -7.26 9.60 7.49
N TYR A 189 -6.07 10.09 7.10
CA TYR A 189 -5.74 11.51 7.26
C TYR A 189 -6.52 12.40 6.29
N MET A 190 -6.83 11.92 5.08
CA MET A 190 -7.69 12.65 4.14
C MET A 190 -9.12 12.80 4.67
N PHE A 191 -9.66 11.78 5.34
CA PHE A 191 -10.95 11.89 6.04
C PHE A 191 -10.86 12.90 7.18
N HIS A 192 -9.79 12.87 7.97
CA HIS A 192 -9.57 13.85 9.04
C HIS A 192 -9.49 15.29 8.50
N ILE A 193 -8.82 15.53 7.37
CA ILE A 193 -8.83 16.85 6.72
C ILE A 193 -10.25 17.27 6.33
N ALA A 194 -11.04 16.34 5.78
CA ALA A 194 -12.42 16.63 5.42
C ALA A 194 -13.27 16.96 6.66
N ASP A 195 -13.09 16.25 7.78
CA ASP A 195 -13.76 16.54 9.06
C ASP A 195 -13.43 17.96 9.55
N VAL A 196 -12.15 18.33 9.54
CA VAL A 196 -11.72 19.67 9.99
C VAL A 196 -12.19 20.76 9.02
N CYS A 197 -12.23 20.50 7.71
CA CYS A 197 -12.83 21.45 6.75
C CYS A 197 -14.30 21.73 7.06
N ASP A 198 -15.09 20.69 7.35
CA ASP A 198 -16.50 20.84 7.70
C ASP A 198 -16.67 21.66 9.01
N GLN A 199 -15.85 21.39 10.04
CA GLN A 199 -15.83 22.15 11.28
C GLN A 199 -15.45 23.63 11.08
N MET A 200 -14.59 23.92 10.09
CA MET A 200 -14.21 25.28 9.72
C MET A 200 -15.21 25.96 8.75
N GLY A 201 -16.24 25.25 8.30
CA GLY A 201 -17.21 25.73 7.33
C GLY A 201 -16.64 25.84 5.89
N ILE A 202 -15.62 25.05 5.55
CA ILE A 202 -14.92 25.07 4.27
C ILE A 202 -15.45 23.91 3.39
N ASP A 203 -16.01 24.23 2.24
CA ASP A 203 -16.38 23.25 1.21
C ASP A 203 -15.19 23.00 0.28
N ILE A 204 -14.56 21.82 0.39
CA ILE A 204 -13.38 21.46 -0.40
C ILE A 204 -13.62 21.65 -1.90
N ARG A 205 -14.84 21.35 -2.38
CA ARG A 205 -15.20 21.45 -3.80
C ARG A 205 -15.27 22.89 -4.31
N LYS A 206 -15.65 23.84 -3.44
CA LYS A 206 -15.88 25.23 -3.81
C LYS A 206 -14.74 26.14 -3.44
N ASP A 207 -14.14 25.87 -2.25
CA ASP A 207 -13.21 26.79 -1.61
C ASP A 207 -11.75 26.38 -1.88
N THR A 208 -11.51 25.24 -2.57
CA THR A 208 -10.19 24.79 -2.98
C THR A 208 -10.14 24.44 -4.47
N LYS A 209 -8.94 24.12 -4.96
CA LYS A 209 -8.72 23.64 -6.34
C LYS A 209 -8.34 22.17 -6.40
N VAL A 210 -8.45 21.46 -5.27
CA VAL A 210 -8.05 20.06 -5.16
C VAL A 210 -8.99 19.19 -5.99
N ARG A 211 -8.43 18.36 -6.87
CA ARG A 211 -9.18 17.48 -7.78
C ARG A 211 -8.66 16.04 -7.79
N LEU A 212 -7.42 15.82 -7.37
CA LEU A 212 -6.75 14.53 -7.38
C LEU A 212 -6.16 14.21 -6.02
N ALA A 213 -6.07 12.92 -5.69
CA ALA A 213 -5.31 12.47 -4.54
C ALA A 213 -4.62 11.14 -4.80
N ILE A 214 -3.47 10.95 -4.14
CA ILE A 214 -2.72 9.70 -4.04
C ILE A 214 -2.86 9.21 -2.61
N ALA A 215 -3.54 8.09 -2.42
CA ALA A 215 -3.79 7.49 -1.12
C ALA A 215 -3.06 6.16 -0.96
N GLY A 216 -2.34 5.99 0.13
CA GLY A 216 -1.61 4.76 0.42
C GLY A 216 -1.00 4.74 1.81
N GLY A 217 -0.20 3.70 2.09
CA GLY A 217 0.48 3.54 3.37
C GLY A 217 -0.32 2.80 4.43
N GLU A 218 -1.62 2.62 4.22
CA GLU A 218 -2.50 1.81 5.07
C GLU A 218 -3.53 1.06 4.20
N PRO A 219 -4.12 -0.04 4.69
CA PRO A 219 -5.24 -0.69 4.03
C PRO A 219 -6.46 0.24 3.99
N TRP A 220 -7.26 0.14 2.95
CA TRP A 220 -8.53 0.83 2.84
C TRP A 220 -9.42 0.19 1.77
N SER A 221 -10.74 0.27 1.96
CA SER A 221 -11.72 -0.38 1.09
C SER A 221 -12.15 0.49 -0.09
N GLU A 222 -12.79 -0.13 -1.08
CA GLU A 222 -13.42 0.59 -2.19
C GLU A 222 -14.56 1.51 -1.71
N SER A 223 -15.31 1.06 -0.72
CA SER A 223 -16.39 1.86 -0.12
C SER A 223 -15.84 3.12 0.59
N MET A 224 -14.70 3.01 1.26
CA MET A 224 -14.01 4.19 1.82
C MET A 224 -13.61 5.16 0.71
N ARG A 225 -13.04 4.67 -0.40
CA ARG A 225 -12.70 5.52 -1.55
C ARG A 225 -13.92 6.27 -2.07
N GLN A 226 -15.02 5.57 -2.27
CA GLN A 226 -16.26 6.18 -2.74
C GLN A 226 -16.77 7.26 -1.77
N LYS A 227 -16.85 6.96 -0.48
CA LYS A 227 -17.24 7.94 0.55
C LYS A 227 -16.35 9.18 0.54
N LEU A 228 -15.03 9.01 0.45
CA LEU A 228 -14.09 10.13 0.40
C LEU A 228 -14.27 10.97 -0.86
N GLN A 229 -14.42 10.33 -2.03
CA GLN A 229 -14.67 11.02 -3.30
C GLN A 229 -16.02 11.74 -3.32
N GLU A 230 -17.07 11.12 -2.82
CA GLU A 230 -18.41 11.71 -2.70
C GLU A 230 -18.39 12.94 -1.78
N ARG A 231 -17.72 12.86 -0.66
CA ARG A 231 -17.64 13.93 0.33
C ARG A 231 -16.82 15.12 -0.19
N THR A 232 -15.65 14.85 -0.75
CA THR A 232 -14.67 15.90 -1.10
C THR A 232 -14.73 16.37 -2.55
N GLY A 233 -15.29 15.56 -3.45
CA GLY A 233 -15.19 15.79 -4.91
C GLY A 233 -13.81 15.49 -5.49
N VAL A 234 -12.86 15.04 -4.67
CA VAL A 234 -11.49 14.73 -5.07
C VAL A 234 -11.40 13.30 -5.59
N ARG A 235 -10.81 13.10 -6.75
CA ARG A 235 -10.60 11.75 -7.29
C ARG A 235 -9.38 11.11 -6.65
N VAL A 236 -9.59 10.00 -5.94
CA VAL A 236 -8.55 9.37 -5.10
C VAL A 236 -8.03 8.10 -5.74
N HIS A 237 -6.73 8.05 -6.01
CA HIS A 237 -6.04 6.92 -6.62
C HIS A 237 -5.22 6.16 -5.57
N ASN A 238 -5.35 4.84 -5.58
CA ASN A 238 -4.61 3.99 -4.67
C ASN A 238 -3.13 3.94 -5.07
N CYS A 239 -2.26 3.86 -4.06
CA CYS A 239 -0.82 3.70 -4.20
C CYS A 239 -0.33 2.62 -3.27
N TYR A 240 0.52 1.73 -3.78
CA TYR A 240 1.10 0.64 -3.02
C TYR A 240 2.62 0.58 -3.20
N GLY A 241 3.29 0.13 -2.15
CA GLY A 241 4.71 -0.15 -2.12
C GLY A 241 5.19 -0.40 -0.71
N ALA A 242 6.42 -0.83 -0.59
CA ALA A 242 7.11 -1.05 0.68
C ALA A 242 8.51 -0.46 0.61
N SER A 243 9.06 -0.07 1.76
CA SER A 243 10.42 0.48 1.84
C SER A 243 11.45 -0.46 1.24
N GLU A 244 11.24 -1.75 1.38
CA GLU A 244 12.10 -2.83 0.88
C GLU A 244 12.21 -2.82 -0.65
N PHE A 245 11.17 -2.39 -1.38
CA PHE A 245 11.22 -2.24 -2.85
C PHE A 245 11.99 -0.98 -3.23
N TYR A 246 11.26 0.11 -3.40
CA TYR A 246 11.76 1.49 -3.49
C TYR A 246 10.97 2.39 -2.51
N GLY A 247 9.79 1.98 -2.09
CA GLY A 247 8.76 2.74 -1.43
C GLY A 247 7.46 2.67 -2.23
N PRO A 248 6.58 3.66 -2.18
CA PRO A 248 5.43 3.76 -3.07
C PRO A 248 5.92 3.74 -4.52
N MET A 249 5.42 2.79 -5.33
CA MET A 249 5.85 2.66 -6.72
C MET A 249 4.76 2.16 -7.67
N PHE A 250 3.70 1.55 -7.15
CA PHE A 250 2.57 1.06 -7.95
C PHE A 250 1.37 1.94 -7.71
N LEU A 251 0.81 2.54 -8.76
CA LEU A 251 -0.33 3.44 -8.69
C LEU A 251 -1.45 2.97 -9.63
N GLU A 252 -2.66 3.26 -9.23
CA GLU A 252 -3.80 3.15 -10.14
C GLU A 252 -3.74 4.22 -11.21
N CYS A 253 -4.22 3.89 -12.40
CA CYS A 253 -4.48 4.87 -13.44
C CYS A 253 -5.85 5.53 -13.28
N GLU A 254 -6.26 6.36 -14.24
CA GLU A 254 -7.58 7.00 -14.24
C GLU A 254 -8.77 6.03 -14.17
N LYS A 255 -8.58 4.75 -14.55
CA LYS A 255 -9.64 3.73 -14.52
C LYS A 255 -9.90 3.14 -13.14
N GLN A 256 -8.98 3.35 -12.19
CA GLN A 256 -9.10 2.88 -10.80
C GLN A 256 -9.42 1.35 -10.68
N CYS A 257 -8.83 0.56 -11.55
CA CYS A 257 -9.10 -0.87 -11.68
C CYS A 257 -7.88 -1.76 -11.38
N GLY A 258 -7.10 -1.39 -10.38
CA GLY A 258 -5.87 -2.04 -9.95
C GLY A 258 -4.62 -1.21 -10.22
N LEU A 259 -3.56 -1.55 -9.51
CA LEU A 259 -2.28 -0.84 -9.48
C LEU A 259 -1.38 -1.36 -10.61
N HIS A 260 -0.93 -0.50 -11.51
CA HIS A 260 0.01 -0.91 -12.55
C HIS A 260 1.35 -1.32 -11.95
N VAL A 261 1.78 -2.54 -12.26
CA VAL A 261 3.06 -3.12 -11.84
C VAL A 261 4.06 -2.96 -12.98
N TRP A 262 5.11 -2.15 -12.76
CA TRP A 262 6.11 -1.85 -13.79
C TRP A 262 7.01 -3.06 -14.04
N ALA A 263 6.66 -3.86 -15.05
CA ALA A 263 7.27 -5.15 -15.36
C ALA A 263 8.74 -5.07 -15.78
N ASP A 264 9.21 -3.90 -16.17
CA ASP A 264 10.63 -3.60 -16.41
C ASP A 264 11.42 -3.36 -15.12
N LEU A 265 10.78 -2.97 -14.04
CA LEU A 265 11.43 -2.69 -12.75
C LEU A 265 11.31 -3.83 -11.74
N CYS A 266 10.24 -4.62 -11.83
CA CYS A 266 10.02 -5.75 -10.94
C CYS A 266 9.29 -6.90 -11.61
N TYR A 267 9.53 -8.10 -11.10
CA TYR A 267 8.75 -9.30 -11.39
C TYR A 267 7.93 -9.65 -10.16
N MET A 268 6.63 -9.81 -10.33
CA MET A 268 5.69 -10.09 -9.25
C MET A 268 5.02 -11.45 -9.47
N GLU A 269 4.99 -12.25 -8.41
CA GLU A 269 4.31 -13.53 -8.34
C GLU A 269 3.20 -13.43 -7.30
N ILE A 270 2.11 -14.16 -7.53
CA ILE A 270 1.07 -14.42 -6.52
C ILE A 270 1.09 -15.91 -6.25
N LEU A 271 1.34 -16.30 -5.01
CA LEU A 271 1.54 -17.69 -4.62
C LEU A 271 0.49 -18.12 -3.59
N ASP A 272 0.06 -19.36 -3.70
CA ASP A 272 -0.81 -20.01 -2.73
C ASP A 272 -0.05 -20.38 -1.44
N GLU A 273 -0.72 -21.05 -0.51
CA GLU A 273 -0.16 -21.50 0.77
C GLU A 273 0.98 -22.55 0.61
N ASN A 274 1.00 -23.28 -0.51
CA ASN A 274 2.04 -24.26 -0.82
C ASN A 274 3.25 -23.61 -1.49
N GLY A 275 3.14 -22.37 -1.93
CA GLY A 275 4.15 -21.63 -2.69
C GLY A 275 4.07 -21.85 -4.19
N ASP A 276 2.96 -22.41 -4.68
CA ASP A 276 2.67 -22.57 -6.08
C ASP A 276 1.98 -21.33 -6.68
N PRO A 277 2.18 -21.03 -7.96
CA PRO A 277 1.57 -19.89 -8.61
C PRO A 277 0.03 -19.99 -8.64
N CYS A 278 -0.65 -18.97 -8.14
CA CYS A 278 -2.08 -18.81 -8.30
C CYS A 278 -2.47 -18.58 -9.76
N ALA A 279 -3.68 -18.95 -10.12
CA ALA A 279 -4.26 -18.60 -11.41
C ALA A 279 -4.45 -17.08 -11.52
N GLU A 280 -4.55 -16.55 -12.75
CA GLU A 280 -4.78 -15.13 -12.99
C GLU A 280 -6.08 -14.68 -12.29
N GLY A 281 -5.99 -13.63 -11.48
CA GLY A 281 -7.11 -13.11 -10.70
C GLY A 281 -7.38 -13.85 -9.38
N GLU A 282 -6.73 -14.97 -9.13
CA GLU A 282 -6.81 -15.69 -7.86
C GLU A 282 -5.93 -15.01 -6.80
N ARG A 283 -6.37 -15.07 -5.54
CA ARG A 283 -5.67 -14.43 -4.41
C ARG A 283 -4.63 -15.34 -3.81
N GLY A 284 -3.49 -14.75 -3.49
CA GLY A 284 -2.39 -15.41 -2.79
C GLY A 284 -1.41 -14.39 -2.22
N GLU A 285 -0.31 -14.87 -1.67
CA GLU A 285 0.76 -14.05 -1.11
C GLU A 285 1.55 -13.36 -2.23
N VAL A 286 1.74 -12.05 -2.08
CA VAL A 286 2.55 -11.24 -3.01
C VAL A 286 4.03 -11.52 -2.80
N VAL A 287 4.71 -11.92 -3.87
CA VAL A 287 6.15 -12.15 -3.90
C VAL A 287 6.79 -11.26 -4.96
N VAL A 288 7.84 -10.53 -4.58
CA VAL A 288 8.44 -9.51 -5.45
C VAL A 288 9.92 -9.78 -5.67
N THR A 289 10.34 -9.68 -6.93
CA THR A 289 11.75 -9.62 -7.34
C THR A 289 12.03 -8.28 -7.98
N MET A 290 12.98 -7.52 -7.41
CA MET A 290 13.38 -6.23 -7.94
C MET A 290 14.46 -6.41 -9.02
N LEU A 291 14.08 -6.14 -10.28
CA LEU A 291 14.93 -6.43 -11.44
C LEU A 291 16.10 -5.45 -11.58
N GLN A 292 15.90 -4.19 -11.21
CA GLN A 292 16.85 -3.10 -11.43
C GLN A 292 17.31 -2.40 -10.15
N LYS A 293 17.02 -2.96 -8.96
CA LYS A 293 17.52 -2.41 -7.70
C LYS A 293 18.98 -2.82 -7.47
N GLU A 294 19.83 -1.84 -7.16
CA GLU A 294 21.28 -2.02 -7.06
C GLU A 294 21.79 -2.18 -5.63
N ALA A 295 21.36 -1.31 -4.72
CA ALA A 295 21.93 -1.27 -3.38
C ALA A 295 21.50 -2.44 -2.49
N PHE A 296 20.22 -2.79 -2.58
CA PHE A 296 19.56 -3.80 -1.75
C PHE A 296 18.57 -4.61 -2.59
N PRO A 297 19.06 -5.47 -3.51
CA PRO A 297 18.19 -6.27 -4.36
C PRO A 297 17.38 -7.30 -3.58
N LEU A 298 16.10 -7.42 -3.91
CA LEU A 298 15.21 -8.44 -3.40
C LEU A 298 14.95 -9.48 -4.50
N ILE A 299 15.12 -10.75 -4.16
CA ILE A 299 14.80 -11.87 -5.06
C ILE A 299 13.78 -12.76 -4.38
N ARG A 300 12.63 -12.97 -5.02
CA ARG A 300 11.50 -13.74 -4.51
C ARG A 300 11.14 -13.40 -3.05
N TYR A 301 11.04 -12.11 -2.77
CA TYR A 301 10.75 -11.62 -1.43
C TYR A 301 9.26 -11.74 -1.10
N LYS A 302 8.96 -12.56 -0.11
CA LYS A 302 7.64 -12.71 0.50
C LYS A 302 7.37 -11.53 1.43
N ILE A 303 6.52 -10.61 0.99
CA ILE A 303 6.22 -9.40 1.77
C ILE A 303 5.16 -9.63 2.84
N GLY A 304 4.35 -10.68 2.69
CA GLY A 304 3.25 -11.02 3.58
C GLY A 304 1.90 -10.39 3.19
N ASP A 305 1.84 -9.57 2.14
CA ASP A 305 0.58 -8.99 1.67
C ASP A 305 -0.19 -9.99 0.80
N ILE A 306 -1.52 -9.98 0.88
CA ILE A 306 -2.43 -10.83 0.09
C ILE A 306 -3.10 -9.99 -0.98
N SER A 307 -2.98 -10.44 -2.23
CA SER A 307 -3.61 -9.78 -3.38
C SER A 307 -3.80 -10.77 -4.54
N ALA A 308 -4.21 -10.25 -5.70
CA ALA A 308 -4.27 -10.97 -6.97
C ALA A 308 -3.57 -10.16 -8.06
N LEU A 309 -3.10 -10.82 -9.11
CA LEU A 309 -2.48 -10.19 -10.26
C LEU A 309 -3.29 -10.50 -11.52
N THR A 310 -3.46 -9.51 -12.40
CA THR A 310 -4.09 -9.70 -13.70
C THR A 310 -3.27 -9.09 -14.83
N TRP A 311 -3.25 -9.78 -15.98
CA TRP A 311 -2.72 -9.31 -17.25
C TRP A 311 -3.80 -8.84 -18.21
N GLU A 312 -5.06 -8.79 -17.75
CA GLU A 312 -6.15 -8.24 -18.56
C GLU A 312 -5.79 -6.82 -19.02
N LYS A 313 -6.06 -6.53 -20.29
CA LYS A 313 -5.76 -5.22 -20.88
C LYS A 313 -6.52 -4.12 -20.15
N CYS A 314 -5.79 -3.15 -19.63
CA CYS A 314 -6.40 -1.97 -19.04
C CYS A 314 -6.90 -1.01 -20.13
N GLU A 315 -8.10 -0.46 -19.94
CA GLU A 315 -8.66 0.56 -20.84
C GLU A 315 -7.83 1.84 -20.92
N CYS A 316 -6.88 2.06 -19.99
CA CYS A 316 -5.92 3.15 -20.06
C CYS A 316 -4.83 2.93 -21.12
N GLY A 317 -4.87 1.83 -21.86
CA GLY A 317 -3.93 1.49 -22.93
C GLY A 317 -2.58 0.90 -22.48
N ARG A 318 -2.29 0.86 -21.18
CA ARG A 318 -1.09 0.23 -20.61
C ARG A 318 -1.19 -1.27 -20.66
N THR A 319 -0.07 -1.92 -20.92
CA THR A 319 0.03 -3.38 -21.12
C THR A 319 0.65 -4.11 -19.95
N HIS A 320 1.17 -3.39 -18.98
CA HIS A 320 1.73 -3.94 -17.74
C HIS A 320 0.66 -4.61 -16.89
N PRO A 321 0.99 -5.67 -16.10
CA PRO A 321 0.02 -6.31 -15.23
C PRO A 321 -0.45 -5.35 -14.13
N ARG A 322 -1.59 -5.69 -13.54
CA ARG A 322 -2.15 -4.90 -12.43
C ARG A 322 -2.28 -5.78 -11.19
N LEU A 323 -1.72 -5.26 -10.09
CA LEU A 323 -1.95 -5.79 -8.77
C LEU A 323 -3.29 -5.28 -8.28
N MET A 324 -4.13 -6.18 -7.85
CA MET A 324 -5.43 -5.83 -7.28
C MET A 324 -5.24 -5.22 -5.89
N ARG A 325 -6.31 -4.75 -5.28
CA ARG A 325 -6.25 -4.19 -3.93
C ARG A 325 -5.70 -5.23 -2.93
N ILE A 326 -4.81 -4.80 -2.06
CA ILE A 326 -4.36 -5.61 -0.92
C ILE A 326 -5.57 -5.89 -0.03
N THR A 327 -5.82 -7.14 0.27
CA THR A 327 -7.00 -7.60 1.04
C THR A 327 -6.66 -8.04 2.45
N GLY A 328 -5.38 -8.13 2.79
CA GLY A 328 -4.89 -8.50 4.11
C GLY A 328 -3.40 -8.76 4.10
N ARG A 329 -2.89 -9.16 5.25
CA ARG A 329 -1.50 -9.57 5.43
C ARG A 329 -1.44 -10.92 6.14
N THR A 330 -0.48 -11.73 5.78
CA THR A 330 -0.24 -13.02 6.46
C THR A 330 0.23 -12.83 7.90
N ASP A 331 0.85 -11.69 8.22
CA ASP A 331 1.33 -11.33 9.56
C ASP A 331 0.36 -10.45 10.38
N ASP A 332 -0.68 -9.87 9.75
CA ASP A 332 -1.76 -9.12 10.41
C ASP A 332 -3.02 -10.00 10.60
N MET A 333 -2.94 -11.27 10.22
CA MET A 333 -4.01 -12.23 10.39
C MET A 333 -4.24 -12.50 11.89
N LEU A 334 -5.43 -12.22 12.34
CA LEU A 334 -5.86 -12.51 13.69
C LEU A 334 -6.47 -13.92 13.72
N VAL A 335 -5.91 -14.80 14.53
CA VAL A 335 -6.55 -16.10 14.79
C VAL A 335 -7.47 -15.91 16.00
N VAL A 336 -8.79 -16.01 15.79
CA VAL A 336 -9.78 -15.84 16.86
C VAL A 336 -10.67 -17.09 16.89
N ARG A 337 -10.62 -17.84 17.97
CA ARG A 337 -11.34 -19.12 18.12
C ARG A 337 -11.08 -20.09 16.97
N GLY A 338 -9.83 -20.14 16.46
CA GLY A 338 -9.44 -21.03 15.36
C GLY A 338 -9.89 -20.55 13.96
N VAL A 339 -10.44 -19.34 13.85
CA VAL A 339 -10.81 -18.73 12.57
C VAL A 339 -9.83 -17.61 12.22
N ASN A 340 -9.35 -17.59 10.98
CA ASN A 340 -8.52 -16.54 10.45
C ASN A 340 -9.35 -15.30 10.13
N VAL A 341 -9.09 -14.20 10.80
CA VAL A 341 -9.76 -12.91 10.62
C VAL A 341 -8.75 -11.87 10.17
N PHE A 342 -9.08 -11.17 9.11
CA PHE A 342 -8.27 -10.05 8.64
C PHE A 342 -8.95 -8.71 8.98
N PRO A 343 -8.24 -7.73 9.57
CA PRO A 343 -8.79 -6.40 9.82
C PRO A 343 -9.45 -5.76 8.60
N SER A 344 -8.93 -6.02 7.39
CA SER A 344 -9.53 -5.56 6.14
C SER A 344 -10.93 -6.10 5.84
N GLN A 345 -11.29 -7.27 6.38
CA GLN A 345 -12.67 -7.80 6.26
C GLN A 345 -13.62 -6.98 7.14
N ILE A 346 -13.17 -6.62 8.35
CA ILE A 346 -13.92 -5.77 9.28
C ILE A 346 -14.13 -4.39 8.66
N GLU A 347 -13.08 -3.80 8.11
CA GLU A 347 -13.12 -2.52 7.42
C GLU A 347 -14.09 -2.53 6.23
N SER A 348 -14.10 -3.61 5.44
CA SER A 348 -15.04 -3.76 4.33
C SER A 348 -16.48 -3.73 4.81
N VAL A 349 -16.80 -4.44 5.91
CA VAL A 349 -18.16 -4.45 6.50
C VAL A 349 -18.54 -3.07 7.03
N ILE A 350 -17.62 -2.37 7.71
CA ILE A 350 -17.86 -0.99 8.17
C ILE A 350 -18.17 -0.08 6.99
N GLY A 351 -17.42 -0.23 5.90
CA GLY A 351 -17.64 0.55 4.67
C GLY A 351 -19.03 0.35 4.04
N GLU A 352 -19.66 -0.83 4.19
CA GLU A 352 -21.01 -1.11 3.70
C GLU A 352 -22.11 -0.38 4.50
N MET A 353 -21.81 0.11 5.71
CA MET A 353 -22.80 0.72 6.61
C MET A 353 -22.84 2.25 6.45
N PRO A 354 -23.95 2.82 5.96
CA PRO A 354 -24.03 4.26 5.70
C PRO A 354 -24.00 5.13 6.96
N PHE A 355 -24.30 4.56 8.11
CA PHE A 355 -24.35 5.24 9.40
C PHE A 355 -23.02 5.23 10.17
N LEU A 356 -21.96 4.58 9.62
CA LEU A 356 -20.65 4.46 10.25
C LEU A 356 -19.63 5.38 9.59
N SER A 357 -18.74 5.92 10.42
CA SER A 357 -17.50 6.54 9.97
C SER A 357 -16.44 5.46 9.68
N PRO A 358 -15.33 5.79 8.98
CA PRO A 358 -14.27 4.82 8.71
C PRO A 358 -13.37 4.52 9.92
N PHE A 359 -13.60 5.18 11.07
CA PHE A 359 -12.76 5.01 12.24
C PHE A 359 -13.23 3.85 13.11
N TYR A 360 -12.34 2.90 13.32
CA TYR A 360 -12.61 1.70 14.12
C TYR A 360 -11.38 1.23 14.88
N HIS A 361 -11.63 0.43 15.92
CA HIS A 361 -10.59 -0.25 16.69
C HIS A 361 -11.02 -1.66 17.06
N ILE A 362 -10.07 -2.59 16.98
CA ILE A 362 -10.26 -4.01 17.31
C ILE A 362 -9.48 -4.31 18.57
N THR A 363 -10.14 -4.79 19.59
CA THR A 363 -9.50 -5.28 20.82
C THR A 363 -9.70 -6.77 20.94
N LEU A 364 -8.59 -7.52 21.04
CA LEU A 364 -8.60 -8.94 21.36
C LEU A 364 -8.30 -9.13 22.86
N THR A 365 -9.09 -9.95 23.50
CA THR A 365 -8.89 -10.41 24.88
C THR A 365 -9.15 -11.92 24.94
N ASN A 366 -8.74 -12.58 25.99
CA ASN A 366 -9.15 -13.93 26.28
C ASN A 366 -9.70 -14.04 27.70
N GLU A 367 -10.82 -14.73 27.84
CA GLU A 367 -11.45 -15.06 29.12
C GLU A 367 -11.81 -16.56 29.14
N ASN A 368 -11.48 -17.26 30.23
CA ASN A 368 -11.75 -18.69 30.36
C ASN A 368 -11.27 -19.51 29.16
N TYR A 369 -10.06 -19.26 28.67
CA TYR A 369 -9.43 -19.90 27.49
C TYR A 369 -10.16 -19.64 26.16
N MET A 370 -11.10 -18.71 26.10
CA MET A 370 -11.78 -18.34 24.88
C MET A 370 -11.42 -16.93 24.45
N ASP A 371 -11.04 -16.79 23.18
CA ASP A 371 -10.78 -15.48 22.59
C ASP A 371 -12.05 -14.67 22.44
N ASN A 372 -11.99 -13.40 22.80
CA ASN A 372 -13.03 -12.41 22.55
C ASN A 372 -12.48 -11.33 21.62
N MET A 373 -13.31 -10.91 20.68
CA MET A 373 -13.02 -9.82 19.76
C MET A 373 -14.08 -8.74 19.94
N VAL A 374 -13.66 -7.55 20.33
CA VAL A 374 -14.48 -6.35 20.41
C VAL A 374 -14.12 -5.46 19.25
N VAL A 375 -15.12 -5.00 18.50
CA VAL A 375 -14.95 -4.04 17.40
C VAL A 375 -15.70 -2.77 17.77
N GLU A 376 -14.96 -1.72 18.04
CA GLU A 376 -15.48 -0.37 18.32
C GLU A 376 -15.46 0.42 17.02
N VAL A 377 -16.60 1.05 16.68
CA VAL A 377 -16.76 1.82 15.43
C VAL A 377 -17.45 3.12 15.71
N GLU A 378 -16.98 4.22 15.15
CA GLU A 378 -17.64 5.52 15.30
C GLU A 378 -18.85 5.65 14.39
N LEU A 379 -19.90 6.25 14.93
CA LEU A 379 -21.02 6.74 14.14
C LEU A 379 -20.60 7.95 13.28
N ASN A 380 -21.28 8.16 12.16
CA ASN A 380 -21.23 9.43 11.46
C ASN A 380 -21.95 10.51 12.31
N GLU A 381 -21.55 11.76 12.17
CA GLU A 381 -22.24 12.90 12.84
C GLU A 381 -23.73 12.97 12.47
N ASP A 382 -24.08 12.73 11.20
CA ASP A 382 -25.46 12.73 10.70
C ASP A 382 -26.31 11.57 11.24
N SER A 383 -25.69 10.55 11.79
CA SER A 383 -26.35 9.34 12.30
C SER A 383 -26.43 9.30 13.84
N LEU A 384 -26.08 10.39 14.49
CA LEU A 384 -26.19 10.50 15.93
C LEU A 384 -27.66 10.47 16.36
N THR A 385 -27.98 9.62 17.34
CA THR A 385 -29.32 9.49 17.90
C THR A 385 -29.24 9.14 19.38
N GLU A 386 -30.20 9.65 20.15
CA GLU A 386 -30.43 9.25 21.56
C GLU A 386 -31.44 8.09 21.64
N ASP A 387 -32.03 7.68 20.52
CA ASP A 387 -32.97 6.57 20.50
C ASP A 387 -32.25 5.23 20.64
N MET A 388 -32.38 4.64 21.83
CA MET A 388 -31.79 3.34 22.14
C MET A 388 -32.30 2.19 21.25
N VAL A 389 -33.50 2.29 20.69
CA VAL A 389 -34.04 1.27 19.76
C VAL A 389 -33.28 1.33 18.45
N GLU A 390 -33.05 2.53 17.95
CA GLU A 390 -32.29 2.74 16.70
C GLU A 390 -30.81 2.36 16.87
N LEU A 391 -30.15 2.76 17.97
CA LEU A 391 -28.80 2.34 18.29
C LEU A 391 -28.65 0.81 18.36
N ASN A 392 -29.60 0.14 19.01
CA ASN A 392 -29.61 -1.31 19.07
C ASN A 392 -29.80 -1.93 17.68
N ARG A 393 -30.66 -1.36 16.84
CA ARG A 393 -30.87 -1.81 15.45
C ARG A 393 -29.57 -1.70 14.65
N MET A 394 -28.88 -0.57 14.69
CA MET A 394 -27.61 -0.34 14.00
C MET A 394 -26.54 -1.33 14.48
N THR A 395 -26.42 -1.54 15.80
CA THR A 395 -25.45 -2.48 16.39
C THR A 395 -25.76 -3.92 15.95
N GLN A 396 -27.03 -4.33 15.91
CA GLN A 396 -27.42 -5.66 15.45
C GLN A 396 -27.15 -5.85 13.95
N MET A 397 -27.40 -4.85 13.12
CA MET A 397 -27.08 -4.89 11.69
C MET A 397 -25.59 -5.12 11.47
N LEU A 398 -24.75 -4.29 12.11
CA LEU A 398 -23.29 -4.41 11.99
C LEU A 398 -22.81 -5.79 12.53
N GLY A 399 -23.26 -6.20 13.71
CA GLY A 399 -22.89 -7.49 14.32
C GLY A 399 -23.32 -8.70 13.48
N SER A 400 -24.48 -8.65 12.85
CA SER A 400 -24.95 -9.70 11.96
C SER A 400 -24.10 -9.80 10.70
N ARG A 401 -23.80 -8.66 10.09
CA ARG A 401 -22.95 -8.61 8.88
C ARG A 401 -21.50 -9.02 9.18
N MET A 402 -20.96 -8.58 10.32
CA MET A 402 -19.64 -9.04 10.79
C MET A 402 -19.62 -10.56 10.93
N LYS A 403 -20.64 -11.16 11.58
CA LYS A 403 -20.73 -12.62 11.75
C LYS A 403 -20.80 -13.36 10.42
N GLU A 404 -21.53 -12.82 9.46
CA GLU A 404 -21.66 -13.42 8.12
C GLU A 404 -20.31 -13.44 7.38
N VAL A 405 -19.57 -12.32 7.42
CA VAL A 405 -18.31 -12.17 6.68
C VAL A 405 -17.14 -12.88 7.39
N LEU A 406 -17.07 -12.78 8.71
CA LEU A 406 -15.96 -13.32 9.49
C LEU A 406 -16.14 -14.77 9.93
N ASN A 407 -17.36 -15.33 9.80
CA ASN A 407 -17.76 -16.65 10.32
C ASN A 407 -17.55 -16.83 11.85
N ILE A 408 -17.39 -15.74 12.59
CA ILE A 408 -17.31 -15.72 14.06
C ILE A 408 -18.21 -14.62 14.60
N LYS A 409 -18.63 -14.76 15.86
CA LYS A 409 -19.31 -13.70 16.59
C LYS A 409 -18.29 -12.75 17.20
N SER A 410 -18.41 -11.46 16.92
CA SER A 410 -17.69 -10.37 17.57
C SER A 410 -18.63 -9.52 18.43
N ASP A 411 -18.12 -8.92 19.48
CA ASP A 411 -18.84 -7.88 20.19
C ASP A 411 -18.63 -6.55 19.47
N VAL A 412 -19.72 -5.93 19.07
CA VAL A 412 -19.70 -4.67 18.31
C VAL A 412 -20.16 -3.55 19.23
N ARG A 413 -19.44 -2.44 19.25
CA ARG A 413 -19.76 -1.24 20.01
C ARG A 413 -19.76 -0.03 19.11
N LEU A 414 -20.88 0.68 19.06
CA LEU A 414 -20.96 1.97 18.42
C LEU A 414 -20.52 3.05 19.42
N VAL A 415 -19.58 3.88 19.00
CA VAL A 415 -19.05 4.98 19.82
C VAL A 415 -19.31 6.33 19.16
N LEU A 416 -19.25 7.41 19.93
CA LEU A 416 -19.47 8.76 19.41
C LEU A 416 -18.33 9.19 18.49
N PRO A 417 -18.59 10.05 17.50
CA PRO A 417 -17.54 10.65 16.67
C PRO A 417 -16.46 11.30 17.53
N GLY A 418 -15.19 11.11 17.12
CA GLY A 418 -14.03 11.65 17.84
C GLY A 418 -13.62 10.88 19.10
N THR A 419 -14.26 9.74 19.42
CA THR A 419 -13.89 8.90 20.58
C THR A 419 -12.60 8.11 20.34
N LEU A 420 -12.41 7.62 19.12
CA LEU A 420 -11.22 6.83 18.77
C LEU A 420 -10.04 7.74 18.42
N GLU A 421 -8.84 7.26 18.73
CA GLU A 421 -7.61 8.01 18.47
C GLU A 421 -7.42 8.29 16.98
N ARG A 422 -6.98 9.51 16.67
CA ARG A 422 -6.60 9.92 15.31
C ARG A 422 -5.09 9.82 15.13
N PHE A 423 -4.64 9.10 14.12
CA PHE A 423 -3.23 8.90 13.86
C PHE A 423 -2.75 9.90 12.80
N GLU A 424 -1.66 10.60 13.08
CA GLU A 424 -0.99 11.47 12.09
C GLU A 424 -0.13 10.69 11.07
N GLY A 425 -0.11 9.36 11.19
CA GLY A 425 0.63 8.43 10.33
C GLY A 425 -0.19 7.17 10.07
N LYS A 426 0.49 6.01 10.03
CA LYS A 426 -0.19 4.71 9.84
C LYS A 426 -1.06 4.41 11.06
N ALA A 427 -2.36 4.24 10.83
CA ALA A 427 -3.32 3.89 11.87
C ALA A 427 -3.03 2.50 12.48
N LYS A 428 -3.18 2.39 13.81
CA LYS A 428 -3.09 1.12 14.54
C LYS A 428 -4.50 0.69 14.92
N HIS A 429 -5.05 -0.24 14.15
CA HIS A 429 -6.44 -0.68 14.32
C HIS A 429 -6.62 -1.85 15.29
N VAL A 430 -5.55 -2.49 15.75
CA VAL A 430 -5.62 -3.71 16.57
C VAL A 430 -4.81 -3.55 17.85
N THR A 431 -5.44 -3.89 18.97
CA THR A 431 -4.78 -4.12 20.25
C THR A 431 -5.04 -5.56 20.70
N ASP A 432 -3.97 -6.36 20.80
CA ASP A 432 -4.05 -7.74 21.28
C ASP A 432 -3.61 -7.78 22.75
N ASN A 433 -4.58 -7.98 23.63
CA ASN A 433 -4.40 -8.07 25.08
C ASN A 433 -4.58 -9.52 25.59
N ARG A 434 -4.50 -10.50 24.68
CA ARG A 434 -4.60 -11.91 25.08
C ARG A 434 -3.37 -12.32 25.86
N ASN A 435 -3.60 -13.00 26.97
CA ASN A 435 -2.57 -13.62 27.77
C ASN A 435 -2.79 -15.12 27.76
N TYR A 436 -1.80 -15.88 27.32
CA TYR A 436 -1.80 -17.35 27.24
C TYR A 436 -0.92 -18.01 28.30
N ASP A 437 -0.41 -17.21 29.29
CA ASP A 437 0.39 -17.70 30.41
C ASP A 437 -0.46 -18.34 31.53
#